data_9aa82d2ae5fece3a8e62fbdbf1e9fac0
#
_entry.id   9aa82d2ae5fece3a8e62fbdbf1e9fac0
#
_cell.length_a   1.000
_cell.length_b   1.000
_cell.length_c   1.000
_cell.angle_alpha   90.00
_cell.angle_beta   90.00
_cell.angle_gamma   90.00
#
_symmetry.space_group_name_H-M   'P 1'
#
loop_
_entity.id
_entity.type
_entity.pdbx_description
1 polymer ?
#
loop_
_entity_poly.entity_id
_entity_poly.type
_entity_poly.pdbx_seq_one_letter_code
_entity_poly.pdbx_strand_id
1 'polypeptide(L)'
;MPSSGLDARLPHAPIAKMLNPDPSAAAVPKATDKATAKSTAKSTAKKPRRTAERILEVTLDLFNRFGEPNVSTTLISAELSISPGNLYYHYPAKDELINSLFDRYERALNDLLQAADNVRNVEDAWLFFHMLFELIWQYRFLYRDLNDLLSKNRRLETHFQFVLKNKSRAVAQVLDGLARGSSLRIDRREAEPVASSMVVVLTYWLSYEYVRDPRRALEPESAAAALSRGAYHVLALLMPYLEPPAREHLFQIAGAYRSAE
;
A
#
# COMPACT_ATOMS: atom_id res chain seq x y z
N MET A 1 39.56 -8.26 -26.58
CA MET A 1 40.02 -7.97 -25.23
C MET A 1 38.77 -7.56 -24.43
N PRO A 2 38.52 -8.14 -23.25
CA PRO A 2 37.20 -8.60 -22.90
C PRO A 2 36.32 -7.53 -22.23
N SER A 3 35.05 -7.60 -22.58
CA SER A 3 33.91 -6.94 -21.95
C SER A 3 33.70 -7.46 -20.53
N SER A 4 33.80 -6.60 -19.52
CA SER A 4 33.36 -6.90 -18.18
C SER A 4 31.88 -6.56 -18.05
N GLY A 5 31.02 -7.57 -18.08
CA GLY A 5 29.60 -7.47 -17.75
C GLY A 5 29.43 -7.21 -16.25
N LEU A 6 28.84 -6.08 -15.90
CA LEU A 6 28.29 -5.85 -14.57
C LEU A 6 26.91 -6.47 -14.52
N ASP A 7 26.86 -7.65 -13.89
CA ASP A 7 25.62 -8.38 -13.57
C ASP A 7 24.96 -7.70 -12.35
N ALA A 8 24.19 -6.64 -12.60
CA ALA A 8 23.41 -5.94 -11.58
C ALA A 8 22.09 -6.67 -11.33
N ARG A 9 22.16 -7.84 -10.66
CA ARG A 9 20.98 -8.46 -10.05
C ARG A 9 20.67 -7.73 -8.76
N LEU A 10 19.70 -6.82 -8.79
CA LEU A 10 19.06 -6.33 -7.58
C LEU A 10 18.27 -7.49 -6.93
N PRO A 11 18.37 -7.70 -5.61
CA PRO A 11 17.68 -8.78 -4.94
C PRO A 11 16.18 -8.52 -4.88
N HIS A 12 15.40 -9.29 -5.62
CA HIS A 12 13.96 -9.41 -5.43
C HIS A 12 13.69 -10.19 -4.13
N ALA A 13 13.68 -9.49 -3.01
CA ALA A 13 13.08 -10.02 -1.79
C ALA A 13 11.67 -9.48 -1.70
N PRO A 14 10.63 -10.32 -1.62
CA PRO A 14 9.26 -9.84 -1.45
C PRO A 14 9.14 -9.15 -0.10
N ILE A 15 8.75 -7.87 -0.13
CA ILE A 15 8.57 -6.96 1.03
C ILE A 15 7.53 -7.49 2.04
N ALA A 16 6.78 -8.53 1.70
CA ALA A 16 5.90 -9.26 2.60
C ALA A 16 6.56 -9.74 3.92
N LYS A 17 7.89 -9.81 3.98
CA LYS A 17 8.64 -10.19 5.19
C LYS A 17 8.97 -9.04 6.14
N MET A 18 8.89 -7.79 5.70
CA MET A 18 9.20 -6.63 6.55
C MET A 18 8.00 -6.11 7.34
N LEU A 19 6.78 -6.45 6.93
CA LEU A 19 5.55 -6.01 7.59
C LEU A 19 4.99 -7.00 8.62
N ASN A 20 5.64 -8.17 8.81
CA ASN A 20 5.21 -9.15 9.80
C ASN A 20 6.43 -9.81 10.47
N PRO A 21 6.96 -9.26 11.58
CA PRO A 21 8.06 -9.89 12.29
C PRO A 21 7.59 -11.22 12.92
N ASP A 22 8.27 -12.32 12.54
CA ASP A 22 8.09 -13.66 13.07
C ASP A 22 8.44 -13.72 14.57
N PRO A 23 7.55 -14.17 15.47
CA PRO A 23 7.81 -14.21 16.91
C PRO A 23 8.63 -15.42 17.38
N SER A 24 9.38 -16.10 16.49
CA SER A 24 10.04 -17.38 16.79
C SER A 24 11.57 -17.31 16.94
N ALA A 25 12.12 -16.29 17.58
CA ALA A 25 13.56 -16.28 17.90
C ALA A 25 13.83 -15.72 19.28
N ALA A 26 13.58 -16.50 20.32
CA ALA A 26 14.22 -16.30 21.62
C ALA A 26 14.40 -17.64 22.32
N ALA A 27 15.64 -17.90 22.68
CA ALA A 27 16.20 -19.13 23.18
C ALA A 27 15.67 -19.60 24.54
N VAL A 28 15.73 -20.92 24.70
CA VAL A 28 15.50 -21.73 25.91
C VAL A 28 16.68 -21.57 26.90
N PRO A 29 16.41 -21.57 28.23
CA PRO A 29 17.19 -22.40 29.14
C PRO A 29 16.35 -23.39 29.94
N LYS A 30 16.96 -24.55 30.22
CA LYS A 30 16.45 -25.74 30.90
C LYS A 30 16.40 -25.61 32.41
N ALA A 31 15.51 -26.44 32.99
CA ALA A 31 15.52 -27.17 34.27
C ALA A 31 14.84 -26.47 35.47
N THR A 32 13.99 -27.05 36.26
CA THR A 32 13.79 -28.32 36.94
C THR A 32 12.51 -28.28 37.76
N ASP A 33 11.76 -29.41 37.76
CA ASP A 33 10.87 -29.98 38.77
C ASP A 33 10.24 -29.18 39.94
N LYS A 34 8.91 -29.20 40.03
CA LYS A 34 8.04 -29.98 40.94
C LYS A 34 6.60 -29.47 41.02
N ALA A 35 5.72 -30.45 40.76
CA ALA A 35 4.46 -30.73 41.45
C ALA A 35 3.32 -29.70 41.51
N THR A 36 2.19 -30.13 40.85
CA THR A 36 0.78 -30.08 41.26
C THR A 36 0.18 -28.75 41.73
N ALA A 37 -0.63 -28.15 40.83
CA ALA A 37 -2.00 -27.73 41.17
C ALA A 37 -2.79 -27.45 39.87
N LYS A 38 -3.93 -28.12 39.69
CA LYS A 38 -4.94 -27.86 38.67
C LYS A 38 -5.35 -26.39 38.68
N SER A 39 -5.15 -25.71 37.55
CA SER A 39 -5.95 -24.54 37.20
C SER A 39 -6.25 -24.60 35.71
N THR A 40 -7.45 -25.03 35.38
CA THR A 40 -8.07 -24.92 34.04
C THR A 40 -8.38 -23.46 33.75
N ALA A 41 -7.40 -22.69 33.34
CA ALA A 41 -7.60 -21.40 32.71
C ALA A 41 -7.68 -21.62 31.20
N LYS A 42 -8.91 -21.77 30.69
CA LYS A 42 -9.25 -21.86 29.26
C LYS A 42 -8.69 -20.64 28.53
N SER A 43 -7.74 -20.86 27.65
CA SER A 43 -7.29 -19.93 26.60
C SER A 43 -8.42 -19.69 25.57
N THR A 44 -9.44 -18.91 25.94
CA THR A 44 -10.60 -18.63 25.09
C THR A 44 -10.51 -17.33 24.28
N ALA A 45 -9.50 -16.49 24.52
CA ALA A 45 -9.36 -15.18 23.85
C ALA A 45 -8.70 -15.23 22.45
N LYS A 46 -7.98 -16.29 22.11
CA LYS A 46 -7.20 -16.37 20.86
C LYS A 46 -8.03 -16.79 19.63
N LYS A 47 -9.10 -17.56 19.82
CA LYS A 47 -9.94 -18.11 18.74
C LYS A 47 -10.84 -17.08 18.04
N PRO A 48 -11.58 -16.20 18.74
CA PRO A 48 -12.42 -15.17 18.12
C PRO A 48 -11.60 -14.14 17.33
N ARG A 49 -10.44 -13.70 17.86
CA ARG A 49 -9.56 -12.75 17.18
C ARG A 49 -9.02 -13.29 15.85
N ARG A 50 -8.63 -14.57 15.81
CA ARG A 50 -8.15 -15.23 14.58
C ARG A 50 -9.25 -15.34 13.52
N THR A 51 -10.50 -15.55 13.92
CA THR A 51 -11.65 -15.59 13.00
C THR A 51 -11.93 -14.20 12.41
N ALA A 52 -11.94 -13.15 13.23
CA ALA A 52 -12.13 -11.78 12.78
C ALA A 52 -11.05 -11.35 11.77
N GLU A 53 -9.77 -11.67 12.03
CA GLU A 53 -8.68 -11.42 11.10
C GLU A 53 -8.90 -12.12 9.75
N ARG A 54 -9.23 -13.42 9.77
CA ARG A 54 -9.48 -14.20 8.56
C ARG A 54 -10.69 -13.68 7.76
N ILE A 55 -11.73 -13.19 8.44
CA ILE A 55 -12.86 -12.54 7.77
C ILE A 55 -12.39 -11.30 6.99
N LEU A 56 -11.55 -10.44 7.58
CA LEU A 56 -11.05 -9.25 6.90
C LEU A 56 -10.13 -9.60 5.72
N GLU A 57 -9.27 -10.61 5.85
CA GLU A 57 -8.39 -11.07 4.76
C GLU A 57 -9.19 -11.53 3.54
N VAL A 58 -10.18 -12.39 3.75
CA VAL A 58 -11.05 -12.88 2.66
C VAL A 58 -11.92 -11.76 2.10
N THR A 59 -12.43 -10.86 2.96
CA THR A 59 -13.21 -9.70 2.50
C THR A 59 -12.37 -8.80 1.61
N LEU A 60 -11.12 -8.53 1.99
CA LEU A 60 -10.19 -7.72 1.19
C LEU A 60 -9.94 -8.36 -0.18
N ASP A 61 -9.70 -9.67 -0.23
CA ASP A 61 -9.51 -10.38 -1.50
C ASP A 61 -10.75 -10.27 -2.39
N LEU A 62 -11.93 -10.55 -1.86
CA LEU A 62 -13.18 -10.47 -2.60
C LEU A 62 -13.48 -9.04 -3.10
N PHE A 63 -13.29 -8.02 -2.25
CA PHE A 63 -13.46 -6.63 -2.64
C PHE A 63 -12.48 -6.21 -3.74
N ASN A 64 -11.22 -6.64 -3.64
CA ASN A 64 -10.20 -6.36 -4.63
C ASN A 64 -10.49 -7.03 -5.98
N ARG A 65 -11.06 -8.23 -6.00
CA ARG A 65 -11.36 -9.00 -7.22
C ARG A 65 -12.64 -8.53 -7.89
N PHE A 66 -13.71 -8.39 -7.13
CA PHE A 66 -15.04 -8.17 -7.69
C PHE A 66 -15.55 -6.73 -7.53
N GLY A 67 -14.90 -5.91 -6.70
CA GLY A 67 -15.39 -4.60 -6.27
C GLY A 67 -16.34 -4.69 -5.08
N GLU A 68 -16.27 -3.68 -4.22
CA GLU A 68 -17.09 -3.61 -3.02
C GLU A 68 -18.60 -3.76 -3.32
N PRO A 69 -19.18 -3.04 -4.31
CA PRO A 69 -20.62 -3.12 -4.57
C PRO A 69 -21.13 -4.52 -4.94
N ASN A 70 -20.28 -5.36 -5.52
CA ASN A 70 -20.65 -6.69 -6.02
C ASN A 70 -20.45 -7.80 -4.98
N VAL A 71 -19.94 -7.50 -3.79
CA VAL A 71 -19.67 -8.48 -2.73
C VAL A 71 -20.66 -8.33 -1.61
N SER A 72 -21.46 -9.37 -1.36
CA SER A 72 -22.40 -9.45 -0.24
C SER A 72 -21.76 -10.15 0.98
N THR A 73 -22.29 -9.90 2.17
CA THR A 73 -21.92 -10.63 3.39
C THR A 73 -22.19 -12.13 3.29
N THR A 74 -23.19 -12.53 2.51
CA THR A 74 -23.49 -13.94 2.22
C THR A 74 -22.37 -14.58 1.40
N LEU A 75 -21.84 -13.88 0.37
CA LEU A 75 -20.71 -14.35 -0.42
C LEU A 75 -19.46 -14.52 0.46
N ILE A 76 -19.16 -13.55 1.32
CA ILE A 76 -18.03 -13.61 2.26
C ILE A 76 -18.17 -14.83 3.20
N SER A 77 -19.38 -15.05 3.75
CA SER A 77 -19.64 -16.20 4.64
C SER A 77 -19.45 -17.53 3.91
N ALA A 78 -19.93 -17.63 2.67
CA ALA A 78 -19.78 -18.81 1.84
C ALA A 78 -18.32 -19.14 1.54
N GLU A 79 -17.53 -18.13 1.13
CA GLU A 79 -16.09 -18.27 0.85
C GLU A 79 -15.31 -18.76 2.09
N LEU A 80 -15.70 -18.29 3.27
CA LEU A 80 -15.09 -18.69 4.54
C LEU A 80 -15.60 -20.03 5.07
N SER A 81 -16.66 -20.60 4.47
CA SER A 81 -17.38 -21.77 5.00
C SER A 81 -17.87 -21.58 6.45
N ILE A 82 -18.37 -20.38 6.76
CA ILE A 82 -18.99 -20.04 8.05
C ILE A 82 -20.46 -19.68 7.88
N SER A 83 -21.24 -19.76 8.96
CA SER A 83 -22.62 -19.28 8.92
C SER A 83 -22.66 -17.75 8.84
N PRO A 84 -23.68 -17.14 8.17
CA PRO A 84 -23.89 -15.70 8.21
C PRO A 84 -23.97 -15.13 9.63
N GLY A 85 -24.60 -15.86 10.57
CA GLY A 85 -24.66 -15.47 11.98
C GLY A 85 -23.28 -15.36 12.64
N ASN A 86 -22.32 -16.22 12.26
CA ASN A 86 -20.95 -16.14 12.75
C ASN A 86 -20.25 -14.88 12.20
N LEU A 87 -20.45 -14.54 10.93
CA LEU A 87 -19.92 -13.32 10.34
C LEU A 87 -20.50 -12.09 11.03
N TYR A 88 -21.82 -12.01 11.20
CA TYR A 88 -22.48 -10.89 11.88
C TYR A 88 -22.11 -10.75 13.36
N TYR A 89 -21.73 -11.83 14.02
CA TYR A 89 -21.18 -11.77 15.37
C TYR A 89 -19.87 -10.96 15.44
N HIS A 90 -19.03 -11.03 14.40
CA HIS A 90 -17.78 -10.29 14.32
C HIS A 90 -17.95 -8.91 13.69
N TYR A 91 -18.75 -8.82 12.65
CA TYR A 91 -18.99 -7.61 11.85
C TYR A 91 -20.49 -7.47 11.57
N PRO A 92 -21.22 -6.69 12.39
CA PRO A 92 -22.67 -6.58 12.31
C PRO A 92 -23.22 -6.03 11.00
N ALA A 93 -22.40 -5.30 10.24
CA ALA A 93 -22.74 -4.73 8.95
C ALA A 93 -21.57 -4.81 7.97
N LYS A 94 -21.86 -4.72 6.67
CA LYS A 94 -20.83 -4.64 5.62
C LYS A 94 -19.95 -3.40 5.79
N ASP A 95 -20.53 -2.28 6.23
CA ASP A 95 -19.81 -1.06 6.52
C ASP A 95 -18.73 -1.23 7.59
N GLU A 96 -18.94 -2.12 8.58
CA GLU A 96 -17.94 -2.42 9.60
C GLU A 96 -16.73 -3.17 9.03
N LEU A 97 -16.93 -3.99 8.00
CA LEU A 97 -15.86 -4.63 7.25
C LEU A 97 -15.05 -3.58 6.47
N ILE A 98 -15.76 -2.68 5.76
CA ILE A 98 -15.15 -1.59 5.01
C ILE A 98 -14.33 -0.69 5.95
N ASN A 99 -14.93 -0.25 7.05
CA ASN A 99 -14.28 0.61 8.05
C ASN A 99 -13.03 -0.07 8.65
N SER A 100 -13.12 -1.36 8.98
CA SER A 100 -11.99 -2.10 9.55
C SER A 100 -10.85 -2.30 8.55
N LEU A 101 -11.15 -2.52 7.27
CA LEU A 101 -10.15 -2.58 6.21
C LEU A 101 -9.52 -1.20 5.96
N PHE A 102 -10.32 -0.15 6.00
CA PHE A 102 -9.84 1.22 5.88
C PHE A 102 -8.91 1.60 7.04
N ASP A 103 -9.24 1.22 8.28
CA ASP A 103 -8.37 1.47 9.45
C ASP A 103 -7.00 0.76 9.32
N ARG A 104 -6.96 -0.43 8.69
CA ARG A 104 -5.69 -1.11 8.40
C ARG A 104 -4.89 -0.36 7.34
N TYR A 105 -5.56 0.04 6.27
CA TYR A 105 -4.97 0.84 5.21
C TYR A 105 -4.41 2.15 5.75
N GLU A 106 -5.20 2.91 6.52
CA GLU A 106 -4.81 4.22 7.06
C GLU A 106 -3.58 4.12 7.97
N ARG A 107 -3.51 3.08 8.82
CA ARG A 107 -2.32 2.83 9.65
C ARG A 107 -1.09 2.53 8.81
N ALA A 108 -1.20 1.57 7.88
CA ALA A 108 -0.09 1.21 7.01
C ALA A 108 0.37 2.40 6.15
N LEU A 109 -0.57 3.22 5.68
CA LEU A 109 -0.26 4.45 4.96
C LEU A 109 0.50 5.45 5.83
N ASN A 110 0.02 5.71 7.05
CA ASN A 110 0.67 6.66 7.95
C ASN A 110 2.10 6.23 8.31
N ASP A 111 2.31 4.92 8.52
CA ASP A 111 3.64 4.36 8.78
C ASP A 111 4.56 4.54 7.57
N LEU A 112 4.07 4.25 6.36
CA LEU A 112 4.81 4.42 5.11
C LEU A 112 5.17 5.89 4.84
N LEU A 113 4.22 6.81 5.05
CA LEU A 113 4.43 8.23 4.76
C LEU A 113 5.54 8.87 5.63
N GLN A 114 5.89 8.29 6.78
CA GLN A 114 7.03 8.73 7.59
C GLN A 114 8.37 8.56 6.86
N ALA A 115 8.47 7.61 5.93
CA ALA A 115 9.68 7.40 5.13
C ALA A 115 9.99 8.56 4.18
N ALA A 116 9.03 9.46 3.92
CA ALA A 116 9.24 10.67 3.10
C ALA A 116 10.38 11.56 3.62
N ASP A 117 10.57 11.61 4.95
CA ASP A 117 11.64 12.38 5.57
C ASP A 117 13.05 11.87 5.25
N ASN A 118 13.18 10.62 4.79
CA ASN A 118 14.46 9.99 4.48
C ASN A 118 14.88 10.16 3.01
N VAL A 119 14.00 10.64 2.14
CA VAL A 119 14.27 10.84 0.71
C VAL A 119 15.33 11.92 0.53
N ARG A 120 16.39 11.63 -0.28
CA ARG A 120 17.47 12.58 -0.59
C ARG A 120 17.80 12.64 -2.08
N ASN A 121 17.46 11.62 -2.84
CA ASN A 121 17.74 11.49 -4.26
C ASN A 121 16.56 10.86 -5.00
N VAL A 122 16.68 10.75 -6.32
CA VAL A 122 15.62 10.23 -7.20
C VAL A 122 15.36 8.75 -6.96
N GLU A 123 16.37 7.96 -6.59
CA GLU A 123 16.22 6.54 -6.29
C GLU A 123 15.39 6.32 -5.02
N ASP A 124 15.67 7.08 -3.95
CA ASP A 124 14.86 7.07 -2.72
C ASP A 124 13.42 7.46 -3.03
N ALA A 125 13.21 8.50 -3.86
CA ALA A 125 11.88 8.96 -4.25
C ALA A 125 11.14 7.90 -5.07
N TRP A 126 11.84 7.23 -6.00
CA TRP A 126 11.27 6.12 -6.78
C TRP A 126 10.80 5.00 -5.85
N LEU A 127 11.64 4.55 -4.94
CA LEU A 127 11.31 3.50 -3.98
C LEU A 127 10.11 3.90 -3.10
N PHE A 128 10.10 5.14 -2.61
CA PHE A 128 9.00 5.67 -1.80
C PHE A 128 7.66 5.62 -2.55
N PHE A 129 7.61 6.14 -3.78
CA PHE A 129 6.37 6.14 -4.56
C PHE A 129 5.97 4.74 -5.03
N HIS A 130 6.94 3.87 -5.32
CA HIS A 130 6.67 2.48 -5.66
C HIS A 130 6.01 1.74 -4.48
N MET A 131 6.56 1.83 -3.27
CA MET A 131 5.97 1.27 -2.06
C MET A 131 4.57 1.84 -1.77
N LEU A 132 4.36 3.13 -2.04
CA LEU A 132 3.05 3.76 -1.88
C LEU A 132 2.03 3.18 -2.87
N PHE A 133 2.42 2.94 -4.11
CA PHE A 133 1.56 2.27 -5.09
C PHE A 133 1.30 0.81 -4.75
N GLU A 134 2.28 0.08 -4.21
CA GLU A 134 2.07 -1.29 -3.70
C GLU A 134 1.01 -1.33 -2.60
N LEU A 135 1.08 -0.39 -1.64
CA LEU A 135 0.06 -0.28 -0.60
C LEU A 135 -1.32 0.07 -1.17
N ILE A 136 -1.39 1.01 -2.11
CA ILE A 136 -2.62 1.35 -2.82
C ILE A 136 -3.17 0.11 -3.56
N TRP A 137 -2.32 -0.67 -4.20
CA TRP A 137 -2.71 -1.90 -4.88
C TRP A 137 -3.26 -2.96 -3.93
N GLN A 138 -2.65 -3.12 -2.77
CA GLN A 138 -3.12 -4.04 -1.74
C GLN A 138 -4.56 -3.73 -1.30
N TYR A 139 -4.94 -2.45 -1.31
CA TYR A 139 -6.28 -1.97 -0.96
C TYR A 139 -7.00 -1.32 -2.16
N ARG A 140 -6.79 -1.89 -3.39
CA ARG A 140 -7.22 -1.27 -4.64
C ARG A 140 -8.73 -1.06 -4.77
N PHE A 141 -9.55 -1.82 -4.05
CA PHE A 141 -10.99 -1.60 -3.99
C PHE A 141 -11.36 -0.19 -3.51
N LEU A 142 -10.61 0.36 -2.54
CA LEU A 142 -10.82 1.72 -2.04
C LEU A 142 -10.64 2.77 -3.14
N TYR A 143 -9.65 2.58 -4.01
CA TYR A 143 -9.30 3.54 -5.05
C TYR A 143 -10.13 3.37 -6.31
N ARG A 144 -10.53 2.13 -6.63
CA ARG A 144 -11.40 1.85 -7.78
C ARG A 144 -12.78 2.45 -7.59
N ASP A 145 -13.35 2.25 -6.41
CA ASP A 145 -14.74 2.61 -6.12
C ASP A 145 -14.81 3.85 -5.19
N LEU A 146 -13.75 4.68 -5.16
CA LEU A 146 -13.53 5.72 -4.17
C LEU A 146 -14.73 6.68 -4.02
N ASN A 147 -15.20 7.25 -5.13
CA ASN A 147 -16.27 8.26 -5.08
C ASN A 147 -17.60 7.65 -4.59
N ASP A 148 -17.87 6.41 -4.96
CA ASP A 148 -19.06 5.68 -4.48
C ASP A 148 -18.96 5.39 -2.98
N LEU A 149 -17.82 4.89 -2.53
CA LEU A 149 -17.56 4.62 -1.11
C LEU A 149 -17.67 5.89 -0.25
N LEU A 150 -17.08 7.01 -0.70
CA LEU A 150 -17.16 8.28 0.04
C LEU A 150 -18.60 8.82 0.10
N SER A 151 -19.40 8.62 -0.95
CA SER A 151 -20.80 9.07 -0.97
C SER A 151 -21.71 8.30 -0.02
N LYS A 152 -21.36 7.05 0.29
CA LYS A 152 -22.18 6.12 1.10
C LYS A 152 -21.67 5.96 2.53
N ASN A 153 -20.39 6.19 2.78
CA ASN A 153 -19.76 5.95 4.08
C ASN A 153 -19.17 7.23 4.66
N ARG A 154 -19.89 7.84 5.60
CA ARG A 154 -19.52 9.11 6.25
C ARG A 154 -18.16 9.05 6.96
N ARG A 155 -17.79 7.89 7.52
CA ARG A 155 -16.49 7.73 8.17
C ARG A 155 -15.36 7.80 7.14
N LEU A 156 -15.50 7.06 6.03
CA LEU A 156 -14.53 7.12 4.94
C LEU A 156 -14.40 8.54 4.39
N GLU A 157 -15.51 9.23 4.14
CA GLU A 157 -15.51 10.61 3.67
C GLU A 157 -14.64 11.51 4.54
N THR A 158 -14.84 11.46 5.86
CA THR A 158 -14.07 12.30 6.81
C THR A 158 -12.59 11.89 6.86
N HIS A 159 -12.31 10.60 6.99
CA HIS A 159 -10.94 10.10 7.14
C HIS A 159 -10.12 10.23 5.85
N PHE A 160 -10.75 10.09 4.68
CA PHE A 160 -10.02 10.22 3.41
C PHE A 160 -9.51 11.65 3.16
N GLN A 161 -10.16 12.67 3.73
CA GLN A 161 -9.62 14.03 3.73
C GLN A 161 -8.29 14.11 4.49
N PHE A 162 -8.14 13.37 5.61
CA PHE A 162 -6.85 13.26 6.31
C PHE A 162 -5.82 12.47 5.50
N VAL A 163 -6.24 11.42 4.79
CA VAL A 163 -5.37 10.68 3.85
C VAL A 163 -4.79 11.63 2.81
N LEU A 164 -5.61 12.46 2.17
CA LEU A 164 -5.13 13.46 1.19
C LEU A 164 -4.18 14.46 1.82
N LYS A 165 -4.50 15.00 2.98
CA LYS A 165 -3.65 15.95 3.72
C LYS A 165 -2.30 15.34 4.09
N ASN A 166 -2.28 14.09 4.56
CA ASN A 166 -1.04 13.39 4.93
C ASN A 166 -0.19 13.06 3.70
N LYS A 167 -0.80 12.62 2.58
CA LYS A 167 -0.11 12.47 1.30
C LYS A 167 0.51 13.77 0.83
N SER A 168 -0.24 14.89 0.88
CA SER A 168 0.28 16.20 0.47
C SER A 168 1.50 16.62 1.30
N ARG A 169 1.46 16.38 2.61
CA ARG A 169 2.60 16.65 3.50
C ARG A 169 3.80 15.78 3.12
N ALA A 170 3.61 14.49 2.93
CA ALA A 170 4.69 13.58 2.58
C ALA A 170 5.30 13.92 1.21
N VAL A 171 4.47 14.26 0.21
CA VAL A 171 4.99 14.72 -1.10
C VAL A 171 5.82 16.00 -0.93
N ALA A 172 5.37 16.98 -0.15
CA ALA A 172 6.16 18.18 0.13
C ALA A 172 7.50 17.84 0.80
N GLN A 173 7.52 16.89 1.75
CA GLN A 173 8.76 16.40 2.39
C GLN A 173 9.70 15.72 1.37
N VAL A 174 9.16 14.96 0.41
CA VAL A 174 9.95 14.39 -0.70
C VAL A 174 10.59 15.49 -1.54
N LEU A 175 9.83 16.53 -1.94
CA LEU A 175 10.36 17.66 -2.70
C LEU A 175 11.48 18.39 -1.92
N ASP A 176 11.26 18.67 -0.64
CA ASP A 176 12.26 19.27 0.24
C ASP A 176 13.51 18.39 0.37
N GLY A 177 13.32 17.06 0.46
CA GLY A 177 14.42 16.08 0.53
C GLY A 177 15.27 16.07 -0.74
N LEU A 178 14.64 16.04 -1.91
CA LEU A 178 15.30 16.12 -3.21
C LEU A 178 16.04 17.45 -3.40
N ALA A 179 15.48 18.57 -2.93
CA ALA A 179 16.13 19.86 -2.96
C ALA A 179 17.37 19.90 -2.05
N ARG A 180 17.26 19.40 -0.82
CA ARG A 180 18.41 19.26 0.10
C ARG A 180 19.50 18.35 -0.46
N GLY A 181 19.12 17.30 -1.21
CA GLY A 181 20.04 16.39 -1.90
C GLY A 181 20.60 16.94 -3.21
N SER A 182 20.34 18.21 -3.55
CA SER A 182 20.78 18.87 -4.79
C SER A 182 20.31 18.15 -6.07
N SER A 183 19.24 17.38 -5.97
CA SER A 183 18.63 16.67 -7.11
C SER A 183 17.50 17.47 -7.76
N LEU A 184 16.91 18.43 -7.05
CA LEU A 184 15.76 19.21 -7.47
C LEU A 184 16.01 20.72 -7.25
N ARG A 185 15.61 21.52 -8.25
CA ARG A 185 15.52 22.98 -8.13
C ARG A 185 14.13 23.43 -8.55
N ILE A 186 13.31 23.77 -7.57
CA ILE A 186 11.93 24.20 -7.77
C ILE A 186 11.67 25.46 -6.95
N ASP A 187 10.97 26.44 -7.55
CA ASP A 187 10.50 27.63 -6.81
C ASP A 187 9.38 27.24 -5.84
N ARG A 188 9.34 27.92 -4.68
CA ARG A 188 8.32 27.68 -3.67
C ARG A 188 6.90 27.85 -4.19
N ARG A 189 6.68 28.77 -5.16
CA ARG A 189 5.37 29.00 -5.78
C ARG A 189 4.95 27.87 -6.71
N GLU A 190 5.90 27.13 -7.27
CA GLU A 190 5.66 25.99 -8.15
C GLU A 190 5.57 24.66 -7.36
N ALA A 191 6.25 24.57 -6.23
CA ALA A 191 6.30 23.35 -5.42
C ALA A 191 4.92 22.89 -4.96
N GLU A 192 4.05 23.82 -4.51
CA GLU A 192 2.70 23.48 -4.02
C GLU A 192 1.77 22.97 -5.13
N PRO A 193 1.62 23.61 -6.29
CA PRO A 193 0.84 23.07 -7.42
C PRO A 193 1.37 21.73 -7.92
N VAL A 194 2.69 21.56 -8.01
CA VAL A 194 3.33 20.30 -8.42
C VAL A 194 3.02 19.20 -7.41
N ALA A 195 3.20 19.45 -6.11
CA ALA A 195 2.86 18.48 -5.06
C ALA A 195 1.38 18.09 -5.11
N SER A 196 0.48 19.04 -5.33
CA SER A 196 -0.95 18.79 -5.49
C SER A 196 -1.23 17.89 -6.70
N SER A 197 -0.59 18.16 -7.84
CA SER A 197 -0.70 17.34 -9.05
C SER A 197 -0.18 15.91 -8.81
N MET A 198 0.93 15.76 -8.09
CA MET A 198 1.45 14.44 -7.69
C MET A 198 0.45 13.68 -6.83
N VAL A 199 -0.21 14.33 -5.86
CA VAL A 199 -1.25 13.71 -5.02
C VAL A 199 -2.47 13.29 -5.85
N VAL A 200 -2.86 14.07 -6.85
CA VAL A 200 -3.92 13.70 -7.80
C VAL A 200 -3.55 12.43 -8.55
N VAL A 201 -2.34 12.35 -9.11
CA VAL A 201 -1.86 11.13 -9.80
C VAL A 201 -1.84 9.95 -8.83
N LEU A 202 -1.27 10.09 -7.62
CA LEU A 202 -1.24 9.06 -6.59
C LEU A 202 -2.64 8.55 -6.18
N THR A 203 -3.65 9.41 -6.28
CA THR A 203 -5.00 9.05 -5.85
C THR A 203 -5.82 8.41 -6.97
N TYR A 204 -5.67 8.89 -8.20
CA TYR A 204 -6.54 8.47 -9.31
C TYR A 204 -5.84 7.59 -10.35
N TRP A 205 -4.58 7.22 -10.14
CA TRP A 205 -3.81 6.39 -11.07
C TRP A 205 -4.49 5.05 -11.37
N LEU A 206 -4.96 4.34 -10.34
CA LEU A 206 -5.65 3.05 -10.56
C LEU A 206 -6.98 3.22 -11.29
N SER A 207 -7.70 4.30 -11.03
CA SER A 207 -8.92 4.61 -11.80
C SER A 207 -8.60 4.89 -13.27
N TYR A 208 -7.51 5.61 -13.55
CA TYR A 208 -7.02 5.84 -14.90
C TYR A 208 -6.63 4.53 -15.61
N GLU A 209 -5.85 3.67 -14.97
CA GLU A 209 -5.46 2.36 -15.52
C GLU A 209 -6.70 1.49 -15.78
N TYR A 210 -7.68 1.49 -14.87
CA TYR A 210 -8.93 0.78 -15.05
C TYR A 210 -9.74 1.28 -16.26
N VAL A 211 -9.84 2.60 -16.42
CA VAL A 211 -10.54 3.19 -17.59
C VAL A 211 -9.81 2.86 -18.91
N ARG A 212 -8.48 2.84 -18.87
CA ARG A 212 -7.63 2.53 -20.04
C ARG A 212 -7.76 1.08 -20.49
N ASP A 213 -7.80 0.13 -19.54
CA ASP A 213 -7.95 -1.31 -19.81
C ASP A 213 -8.79 -2.00 -18.72
N PRO A 214 -10.14 -1.92 -18.80
CA PRO A 214 -11.01 -2.42 -17.74
C PRO A 214 -10.90 -3.93 -17.48
N ARG A 215 -10.42 -4.69 -18.46
CA ARG A 215 -10.35 -6.15 -18.38
C ARG A 215 -9.08 -6.64 -17.70
N ARG A 216 -7.99 -5.89 -17.80
CA ARG A 216 -6.65 -6.34 -17.36
C ARG A 216 -6.05 -5.50 -16.24
N ALA A 217 -6.52 -4.25 -16.06
CA ALA A 217 -5.88 -3.29 -15.16
C ALA A 217 -5.81 -3.73 -13.70
N LEU A 218 -6.73 -4.59 -13.25
CA LEU A 218 -6.79 -5.07 -11.86
C LEU A 218 -6.35 -6.54 -11.71
N GLU A 219 -5.90 -7.16 -12.80
CA GLU A 219 -5.35 -8.51 -12.74
C GLU A 219 -3.95 -8.49 -12.10
N PRO A 220 -3.61 -9.49 -11.28
CA PRO A 220 -2.31 -9.56 -10.60
C PRO A 220 -1.11 -9.49 -11.55
N GLU A 221 -1.25 -10.05 -12.76
CA GLU A 221 -0.20 -10.06 -13.79
C GLU A 221 0.12 -8.65 -14.32
N SER A 222 -0.85 -7.73 -14.28
CA SER A 222 -0.67 -6.35 -14.72
C SER A 222 -0.17 -5.42 -13.62
N ALA A 223 -0.13 -5.90 -12.37
CA ALA A 223 0.16 -5.08 -11.21
C ALA A 223 1.53 -4.39 -11.30
N ALA A 224 2.60 -5.17 -11.46
CA ALA A 224 3.97 -4.65 -11.42
C ALA A 224 4.17 -3.52 -12.45
N ALA A 225 3.68 -3.73 -13.68
CA ALA A 225 3.76 -2.76 -14.75
C ALA A 225 2.94 -1.49 -14.46
N ALA A 226 1.71 -1.64 -13.95
CA ALA A 226 0.85 -0.50 -13.59
C ALA A 226 1.44 0.34 -12.45
N LEU A 227 2.03 -0.30 -11.43
CA LEU A 227 2.64 0.37 -10.28
C LEU A 227 3.90 1.12 -10.69
N SER A 228 4.77 0.50 -11.51
CA SER A 228 5.99 1.13 -12.01
C SER A 228 5.67 2.33 -12.92
N ARG A 229 4.67 2.22 -13.79
CA ARG A 229 4.17 3.35 -14.57
C ARG A 229 3.66 4.47 -13.67
N GLY A 230 2.89 4.14 -12.61
CA GLY A 230 2.40 5.11 -11.64
C GLY A 230 3.53 5.89 -10.97
N ALA A 231 4.54 5.18 -10.44
CA ALA A 231 5.72 5.80 -9.83
C ALA A 231 6.46 6.71 -10.82
N TYR A 232 6.63 6.25 -12.06
CA TYR A 232 7.23 7.06 -13.14
C TYR A 232 6.42 8.33 -13.42
N HIS A 233 5.10 8.22 -13.58
CA HIS A 233 4.25 9.38 -13.90
C HIS A 233 4.21 10.42 -12.79
N VAL A 234 4.25 9.99 -11.53
CA VAL A 234 4.37 10.90 -10.39
C VAL A 234 5.70 11.65 -10.44
N LEU A 235 6.82 10.96 -10.65
CA LEU A 235 8.15 11.58 -10.72
C LEU A 235 8.37 12.37 -12.01
N ALA A 236 7.70 12.01 -13.11
CA ALA A 236 7.77 12.75 -14.37
C ALA A 236 7.28 14.20 -14.25
N LEU A 237 6.39 14.49 -13.28
CA LEU A 237 5.99 15.86 -12.97
C LEU A 237 7.15 16.72 -12.46
N LEU A 238 8.21 16.10 -11.94
CA LEU A 238 9.41 16.78 -11.46
C LEU A 238 10.48 16.97 -12.55
N MET A 239 10.32 16.37 -13.74
CA MET A 239 11.32 16.43 -14.82
C MET A 239 11.82 17.84 -15.16
N PRO A 240 10.95 18.87 -15.25
CA PRO A 240 11.39 20.23 -15.53
C PRO A 240 12.30 20.83 -14.45
N TYR A 241 12.20 20.34 -13.24
CA TYR A 241 12.86 20.85 -12.04
C TYR A 241 14.05 20.01 -11.58
N LEU A 242 14.22 18.78 -12.15
CA LEU A 242 15.35 17.92 -11.81
C LEU A 242 16.65 18.45 -12.42
N GLU A 243 17.72 18.47 -11.63
CA GLU A 243 19.07 18.69 -12.11
C GLU A 243 19.46 17.59 -13.12
N PRO A 244 20.32 17.90 -14.13
CA PRO A 244 20.61 16.96 -15.21
C PRO A 244 21.03 15.55 -14.78
N PRO A 245 21.90 15.34 -13.77
CA PRO A 245 22.27 14.00 -13.32
C PRO A 245 21.08 13.23 -12.73
N ALA A 246 20.23 13.90 -11.95
CA ALA A 246 19.05 13.29 -11.34
C ALA A 246 17.98 12.92 -12.40
N ARG A 247 17.85 13.75 -13.43
CA ARG A 247 16.95 13.50 -14.56
C ARG A 247 17.39 12.27 -15.36
N GLU A 248 18.68 12.18 -15.68
CA GLU A 248 19.25 11.02 -16.39
C GLU A 248 19.06 9.73 -15.57
N HIS A 249 19.32 9.81 -14.26
CA HIS A 249 19.13 8.68 -13.36
C HIS A 249 17.66 8.20 -13.32
N LEU A 250 16.69 9.13 -13.30
CA LEU A 250 15.27 8.78 -13.38
C LEU A 250 14.92 8.03 -14.68
N PHE A 251 15.49 8.46 -15.83
CA PHE A 251 15.29 7.75 -17.10
C PHE A 251 15.87 6.33 -17.07
N GLN A 252 17.04 6.14 -16.45
CA GLN A 252 17.67 4.82 -16.32
C GLN A 252 16.83 3.88 -15.46
N ILE A 253 16.36 4.34 -14.29
CA ILE A 253 15.47 3.56 -13.42
C ILE A 253 14.18 3.17 -14.18
N ALA A 254 13.50 4.14 -14.79
CA ALA A 254 12.28 3.91 -15.53
C ALA A 254 12.49 3.00 -16.76
N GLY A 255 13.66 3.09 -17.40
CA GLY A 255 14.04 2.23 -18.54
C GLY A 255 14.19 0.76 -18.14
N ALA A 256 14.81 0.50 -16.98
CA ALA A 256 14.97 -0.85 -16.45
C ALA A 256 13.63 -1.56 -16.23
N TYR A 257 12.62 -0.84 -15.76
CA TYR A 257 11.28 -1.40 -15.53
C TYR A 257 10.47 -1.59 -16.83
N ARG A 258 10.71 -0.78 -17.87
CA ARG A 258 10.05 -0.97 -19.19
C ARG A 258 10.61 -2.14 -19.99
N SER A 259 11.86 -2.49 -19.78
CA SER A 259 12.52 -3.62 -20.46
C SER A 259 12.17 -4.98 -19.85
N ALA A 260 11.48 -4.99 -18.71
CA ALA A 260 11.03 -6.19 -18.00
C ALA A 260 9.58 -6.60 -18.37
N GLU A 261 8.89 -5.82 -19.23
CA GLU A 261 7.57 -6.11 -19.83
C GLU A 261 7.74 -6.84 -21.17
#